data_c0b5e52c5f74a82f7ff58e0da2513045
#
_entry.id   c0b5e52c5f74a82f7ff58e0da2513045
#
_cell.length_a   1.000
_cell.length_b   1.000
_cell.length_c   1.000
_cell.angle_alpha   90.00
_cell.angle_beta   90.00
_cell.angle_gamma   90.00
#
_symmetry.space_group_name_H-M   'P 1'
#
loop_
_entity.id
_entity.type
_entity.pdbx_description
1 polymer ?
#
loop_
_entity_poly.entity_id
_entity_poly.type
_entity_poly.pdbx_seq_one_letter_code
_entity_poly.pdbx_strand_id
1 'polypeptide(L)'
;MQIFSDYEIGAKLNYHYLNSRPFPHIVLDNFINSNTATQCFNELKTTDHWATESSNNAYMRDHQVNKFYTPWSQESSIQLQYKTPTVYHTIQYFNSNIFLSYLEDLTGIKGLKGDPNFAGGGA
;
A
#
# COMPACT_ATOMS: atom_id res chain seq x y z
N MET A 1 -5.15 1.96 16.62
CA MET A 1 -4.81 0.63 16.02
C MET A 1 -3.34 0.63 15.63
N GLN A 2 -2.59 -0.29 16.19
CA GLN A 2 -1.19 -0.46 15.81
C GLN A 2 -1.13 -1.29 14.53
N ILE A 3 -0.87 -0.65 13.41
CA ILE A 3 -0.84 -1.30 12.08
C ILE A 3 0.46 -2.11 11.90
N PHE A 4 1.54 -1.64 12.50
CA PHE A 4 2.88 -2.19 12.33
C PHE A 4 3.36 -2.86 13.60
N SER A 5 4.18 -3.88 13.41
CA SER A 5 5.02 -4.43 14.48
C SER A 5 6.06 -3.39 14.91
N ASP A 6 6.70 -3.60 16.06
CA ASP A 6 7.88 -2.82 16.40
C ASP A 6 8.94 -3.06 15.32
N TYR A 7 9.23 -2.03 14.54
CA TYR A 7 10.20 -2.09 13.46
C TYR A 7 11.40 -1.20 13.75
N GLU A 8 12.51 -1.58 13.21
CA GLU A 8 13.70 -0.75 13.31
C GLU A 8 13.52 0.59 12.61
N ILE A 9 14.12 1.62 13.18
CA ILE A 9 14.09 2.96 12.60
C ILE A 9 14.71 2.92 11.20
N GLY A 10 14.06 3.55 10.23
CA GLY A 10 14.50 3.56 8.82
C GLY A 10 15.97 3.95 8.65
N ALA A 11 16.46 4.92 9.45
CA ALA A 11 17.85 5.35 9.43
C ALA A 11 18.86 4.22 9.75
N LYS A 12 18.50 3.26 10.61
CA LYS A 12 19.34 2.09 10.91
C LYS A 12 19.40 1.09 9.77
N LEU A 13 18.36 1.04 8.95
CA LEU A 13 18.24 0.11 7.82
C LEU A 13 18.84 0.69 6.53
N ASN A 14 19.14 1.98 6.49
CA ASN A 14 19.61 2.69 5.31
C ASN A 14 20.85 2.03 4.69
N TYR A 15 21.82 1.64 5.52
CA TYR A 15 23.03 0.98 5.02
C TYR A 15 22.70 -0.33 4.29
N HIS A 16 21.84 -1.16 4.85
CA HIS A 16 21.43 -2.42 4.23
C HIS A 16 20.68 -2.18 2.93
N TYR A 17 19.76 -1.21 2.93
CA TYR A 17 19.03 -0.82 1.74
C TYR A 17 19.96 -0.41 0.59
N LEU A 18 20.89 0.52 0.86
CA LEU A 18 21.78 1.07 -0.16
C LEU A 18 22.79 0.05 -0.71
N ASN A 19 23.19 -0.92 0.11
CA ASN A 19 24.24 -1.89 -0.26
C ASN A 19 23.68 -3.21 -0.80
N SER A 20 22.35 -3.37 -0.86
CA SER A 20 21.73 -4.56 -1.46
C SER A 20 21.98 -4.63 -2.96
N ARG A 21 22.04 -5.85 -3.49
CA ARG A 21 22.28 -6.14 -4.92
C ARG A 21 21.09 -6.91 -5.48
N PRO A 22 20.72 -6.76 -6.76
CA PRO A 22 21.38 -6.00 -7.84
C PRO A 22 21.09 -4.48 -7.82
N PHE A 23 20.16 -4.02 -7.03
CA PHE A 23 19.77 -2.61 -6.85
C PHE A 23 19.43 -2.36 -5.37
N PRO A 24 19.38 -1.11 -4.91
CA PRO A 24 18.97 -0.80 -3.55
C PRO A 24 17.55 -1.36 -3.27
N HIS A 25 17.44 -2.22 -2.28
CA HIS A 25 16.18 -2.79 -1.83
C HIS A 25 16.30 -3.32 -0.40
N ILE A 26 15.18 -3.57 0.23
CA ILE A 26 15.10 -4.26 1.52
C ILE A 26 13.81 -5.04 1.62
N VAL A 27 13.85 -6.17 2.30
CA VAL A 27 12.68 -6.96 2.65
C VAL A 27 12.51 -6.88 4.16
N LEU A 28 11.34 -6.49 4.61
CA LEU A 28 10.99 -6.35 6.01
C LEU A 28 9.89 -7.36 6.35
N ASP A 29 10.30 -8.52 6.86
CA ASP A 29 9.35 -9.54 7.31
C ASP A 29 8.57 -9.05 8.53
N ASN A 30 7.29 -9.43 8.60
CA ASN A 30 6.39 -9.07 9.69
C ASN A 30 6.24 -7.55 9.91
N PHE A 31 6.44 -6.75 8.88
CA PHE A 31 6.34 -5.30 8.97
C PHE A 31 4.93 -4.85 9.34
N ILE A 32 3.90 -5.42 8.71
CA ILE A 32 2.51 -5.26 9.14
C ILE A 32 2.22 -6.28 10.23
N ASN A 33 1.62 -5.85 11.33
CA ASN A 33 1.30 -6.78 12.39
C ASN A 33 0.29 -7.83 11.93
N SER A 34 0.40 -9.06 12.45
CA SER A 34 -0.35 -10.21 11.97
C SER A 34 -1.88 -10.05 12.08
N ASN A 35 -2.36 -9.35 13.11
CA ASN A 35 -3.79 -9.10 13.27
C ASN A 35 -4.30 -8.18 12.16
N THR A 36 -3.59 -7.09 11.88
CA THR A 36 -3.92 -6.16 10.79
C THR A 36 -3.86 -6.87 9.44
N ALA A 37 -2.82 -7.65 9.17
CA ALA A 37 -2.69 -8.41 7.94
C ALA A 37 -3.85 -9.41 7.75
N THR A 38 -4.23 -10.12 8.80
CA THR A 38 -5.35 -11.06 8.79
C THR A 38 -6.69 -10.35 8.54
N GLN A 39 -6.90 -9.21 9.18
CA GLN A 39 -8.11 -8.41 8.96
C GLN A 39 -8.19 -7.89 7.53
N CYS A 40 -7.10 -7.33 7.00
CA CYS A 40 -7.04 -6.90 5.60
C CYS A 40 -7.35 -8.06 4.63
N PHE A 41 -6.74 -9.22 4.85
CA PHE A 41 -7.01 -10.40 4.05
C PHE A 41 -8.50 -10.81 4.07
N ASN A 42 -9.11 -10.85 5.26
CA ASN A 42 -10.51 -11.20 5.39
C ASN A 42 -11.44 -10.18 4.73
N GLU A 43 -11.17 -8.89 4.89
CA GLU A 43 -11.92 -7.82 4.23
C GLU A 43 -11.83 -7.94 2.70
N LEU A 44 -10.64 -8.13 2.16
CA LEU A 44 -10.43 -8.28 0.72
C LEU A 44 -11.06 -9.56 0.16
N LYS A 45 -11.05 -10.64 0.93
CA LYS A 45 -11.65 -11.92 0.53
C LYS A 45 -13.17 -11.86 0.49
N THR A 46 -13.79 -11.09 1.38
CA THR A 46 -15.25 -11.08 1.56
C THR A 46 -15.94 -9.89 0.92
N THR A 47 -15.18 -8.87 0.47
CA THR A 47 -15.78 -7.68 -0.16
C THR A 47 -16.43 -8.03 -1.50
N ASP A 48 -17.58 -7.41 -1.76
CA ASP A 48 -18.28 -7.45 -3.05
C ASP A 48 -17.90 -6.27 -3.97
N HIS A 49 -16.88 -5.52 -3.58
CA HIS A 49 -16.47 -4.27 -4.21
C HIS A 49 -15.48 -4.44 -5.35
N TRP A 50 -15.19 -5.67 -5.73
CA TRP A 50 -14.28 -5.91 -6.83
C TRP A 50 -14.91 -5.50 -8.16
N ALA A 51 -14.27 -4.54 -8.82
CA ALA A 51 -14.54 -4.25 -10.22
C ALA A 51 -13.68 -5.16 -11.10
N THR A 52 -14.27 -5.68 -12.17
CA THR A 52 -13.49 -6.26 -13.25
C THR A 52 -12.88 -5.15 -14.08
N GLU A 53 -11.61 -5.29 -14.45
CA GLU A 53 -10.98 -4.39 -15.41
C GLU A 53 -11.66 -4.54 -16.77
N SER A 54 -12.71 -3.79 -16.99
CA SER A 54 -13.31 -3.60 -18.32
C SER A 54 -12.74 -2.31 -18.92
N SER A 55 -11.43 -2.25 -19.09
CA SER A 55 -10.85 -1.05 -19.64
C SER A 55 -11.15 -0.97 -21.15
N ASN A 56 -11.59 0.19 -21.59
CA ASN A 56 -11.64 0.50 -23.04
C ASN A 56 -10.23 0.67 -23.63
N ASN A 57 -9.19 0.55 -22.81
CA ASN A 57 -7.82 0.57 -23.23
C ASN A 57 -7.40 -0.84 -23.69
N ALA A 58 -7.12 -1.00 -24.95
CA ALA A 58 -6.73 -2.28 -25.55
C ALA A 58 -5.48 -2.88 -24.90
N TYR A 59 -4.51 -2.06 -24.50
CA TYR A 59 -3.30 -2.51 -23.82
C TYR A 59 -3.63 -3.17 -22.46
N MET A 60 -4.43 -2.52 -21.65
CA MET A 60 -4.81 -3.05 -20.34
C MET A 60 -5.64 -4.32 -20.48
N ARG A 61 -6.58 -4.35 -21.45
CA ARG A 61 -7.40 -5.52 -21.72
C ARG A 61 -6.57 -6.73 -22.10
N ASP A 62 -5.57 -6.56 -22.95
CA ASP A 62 -4.76 -7.66 -23.47
C ASP A 62 -3.74 -8.18 -22.43
N HIS A 63 -3.27 -7.33 -21.49
CA HIS A 63 -2.24 -7.66 -20.51
C HIS A 63 -2.79 -7.91 -19.10
N GLN A 64 -4.03 -7.53 -18.81
CA GLN A 64 -4.64 -7.64 -17.49
C GLN A 64 -6.01 -8.31 -17.53
N VAL A 65 -6.18 -9.28 -18.39
CA VAL A 65 -7.41 -10.07 -18.48
C VAL A 65 -7.66 -10.81 -17.16
N ASN A 66 -8.90 -10.77 -16.69
CA ASN A 66 -9.35 -11.41 -15.44
C ASN A 66 -8.75 -10.80 -14.15
N LYS A 67 -8.22 -9.60 -14.21
CA LYS A 67 -7.83 -8.89 -13.00
C LYS A 67 -9.05 -8.34 -12.27
N PHE A 68 -9.13 -8.65 -10.98
CA PHE A 68 -10.07 -8.00 -10.06
C PHE A 68 -9.31 -6.95 -9.27
N TYR A 69 -9.88 -5.77 -9.13
CA TYR A 69 -9.25 -4.71 -8.36
C TYR A 69 -10.28 -3.75 -7.76
N THR A 70 -9.90 -3.08 -6.70
CA THR A 70 -10.65 -1.97 -6.13
C THR A 70 -9.84 -0.70 -6.32
N PRO A 71 -10.26 0.19 -7.24
CA PRO A 71 -9.53 1.42 -7.46
C PRO A 71 -9.66 2.36 -6.26
N TRP A 72 -8.59 3.08 -5.97
CA TRP A 72 -8.56 4.11 -4.94
C TRP A 72 -8.70 5.48 -5.60
N SER A 73 -9.69 6.22 -5.15
CA SER A 73 -9.96 7.60 -5.54
C SER A 73 -10.67 8.30 -4.39
N GLN A 74 -10.78 9.61 -4.46
CA GLN A 74 -11.57 10.34 -3.47
C GLN A 74 -13.04 9.86 -3.44
N GLU A 75 -13.60 9.53 -4.59
CA GLU A 75 -14.99 9.05 -4.71
C GLU A 75 -15.17 7.67 -4.11
N SER A 76 -14.25 6.74 -4.38
CA SER A 76 -14.32 5.37 -3.87
C SER A 76 -13.88 5.25 -2.41
N SER A 77 -13.14 6.23 -1.87
CA SER A 77 -12.59 6.17 -0.51
C SER A 77 -13.67 6.04 0.57
N ILE A 78 -14.82 6.67 0.39
CA ILE A 78 -15.95 6.57 1.34
C ILE A 78 -16.45 5.14 1.41
N GLN A 79 -16.66 4.48 0.27
CA GLN A 79 -17.13 3.10 0.24
C GLN A 79 -16.09 2.14 0.78
N LEU A 80 -14.81 2.34 0.47
CA LEU A 80 -13.71 1.54 0.99
C LEU A 80 -13.59 1.65 2.51
N GLN A 81 -13.82 2.84 3.07
CA GLN A 81 -13.84 3.05 4.50
C GLN A 81 -14.92 2.21 5.21
N TYR A 82 -16.07 2.04 4.60
CA TYR A 82 -17.16 1.24 5.18
C TYR A 82 -17.00 -0.27 4.94
N LYS A 83 -16.59 -0.67 3.75
CA LYS A 83 -16.56 -2.09 3.36
C LYS A 83 -15.24 -2.78 3.68
N THR A 84 -14.16 -2.05 3.65
CA THR A 84 -12.81 -2.54 3.94
C THR A 84 -12.04 -1.55 4.84
N PRO A 85 -12.54 -1.33 6.08
CA PRO A 85 -11.99 -0.28 6.94
C PRO A 85 -10.52 -0.51 7.31
N THR A 86 -10.10 -1.74 7.54
CA THR A 86 -8.70 -2.04 7.89
C THR A 86 -7.77 -1.82 6.70
N VAL A 87 -8.18 -2.25 5.51
CA VAL A 87 -7.45 -1.96 4.27
C VAL A 87 -7.36 -0.46 4.04
N TYR A 88 -8.49 0.25 4.18
CA TYR A 88 -8.53 1.71 4.05
C TYR A 88 -7.52 2.40 4.99
N HIS A 89 -7.55 2.08 6.27
CA HIS A 89 -6.64 2.69 7.24
C HIS A 89 -5.17 2.33 6.99
N THR A 90 -4.90 1.11 6.54
CA THR A 90 -3.54 0.68 6.20
C THR A 90 -2.97 1.49 5.03
N ILE A 91 -3.76 1.70 3.99
CA ILE A 91 -3.32 2.52 2.84
C ILE A 91 -3.21 4.00 3.21
N GLN A 92 -4.12 4.51 4.04
CA GLN A 92 -3.99 5.87 4.60
C GLN A 92 -2.67 6.05 5.36
N TYR A 93 -2.26 5.06 6.12
CA TYR A 93 -0.99 5.11 6.82
C TYR A 93 0.20 5.16 5.85
N PHE A 94 0.20 4.34 4.80
CA PHE A 94 1.27 4.37 3.79
C PHE A 94 1.37 5.72 3.07
N ASN A 95 0.28 6.45 3.01
CA ASN A 95 0.23 7.80 2.43
C ASN A 95 0.50 8.92 3.46
N SER A 96 0.77 8.56 4.71
CA SER A 96 0.96 9.52 5.80
C SER A 96 2.38 10.08 5.84
N ASN A 97 2.51 11.29 6.38
CA ASN A 97 3.82 11.90 6.60
C ASN A 97 4.71 11.06 7.53
N ILE A 98 4.14 10.31 8.46
CA ILE A 98 4.88 9.43 9.35
C ILE A 98 5.58 8.33 8.55
N PHE A 99 4.85 7.65 7.69
CA PHE A 99 5.42 6.59 6.86
C PHE A 99 6.38 7.14 5.80
N LEU A 100 6.05 8.27 5.20
CA LEU A 100 6.93 8.92 4.22
C LEU A 100 8.25 9.39 4.84
N SER A 101 8.23 9.93 6.05
CA SER A 101 9.46 10.25 6.78
C SER A 101 10.30 8.99 7.06
N TYR A 102 9.66 7.88 7.41
CA TYR A 102 10.33 6.60 7.56
C TYR A 102 11.01 6.16 6.24
N LEU A 103 10.32 6.28 5.13
CA LEU A 103 10.88 5.97 3.81
C LEU A 103 12.04 6.90 3.42
N GLU A 104 11.95 8.19 3.75
CA GLU A 104 13.04 9.13 3.54
C GLU A 104 14.30 8.74 4.30
N ASP A 105 14.14 8.33 5.55
CA ASP A 105 15.27 7.88 6.38
C ASP A 105 15.85 6.55 5.88
N LEU A 106 14.98 5.64 5.46
CA LEU A 106 15.38 4.35 4.91
C LEU A 106 16.12 4.48 3.59
N THR A 107 15.59 5.25 2.66
CA THR A 107 16.09 5.33 1.28
C THR A 107 17.14 6.41 1.06
N GLY A 108 17.13 7.45 1.89
CA GLY A 108 17.92 8.67 1.67
C GLY A 108 17.28 9.63 0.66
N ILE A 109 16.13 9.29 0.07
CA ILE A 109 15.40 10.15 -0.86
C ILE A 109 14.59 11.16 -0.03
N LYS A 110 14.70 12.44 -0.34
CA LYS A 110 14.04 13.51 0.42
C LYS A 110 12.90 14.16 -0.37
N GLY A 111 11.96 14.74 0.36
CA GLY A 111 10.83 15.47 -0.22
C GLY A 111 9.69 14.58 -0.70
N LEU A 112 9.55 13.37 -0.14
CA LEU A 112 8.41 12.50 -0.43
C LEU A 112 7.11 13.14 0.02
N LYS A 113 6.09 13.06 -0.81
CA LYS A 113 4.76 13.60 -0.53
C LYS A 113 3.69 12.54 -0.74
N GLY A 114 2.73 12.50 0.18
CA GLY A 114 1.54 11.70 -0.02
C GLY A 114 0.68 12.23 -1.16
N ASP A 115 -0.07 11.35 -1.79
CA ASP A 115 -1.06 11.73 -2.80
C ASP A 115 -2.44 11.88 -2.14
N PRO A 116 -2.96 13.11 -1.96
CA PRO A 116 -4.27 13.32 -1.35
C PRO A 116 -5.43 12.79 -2.22
N ASN A 117 -5.18 12.56 -3.51
CA ASN A 117 -6.21 12.11 -4.46
C ASN A 117 -6.20 10.59 -4.66
N PHE A 118 -5.22 9.87 -4.11
CA PHE A 118 -5.04 8.42 -4.30
C PHE A 118 -5.03 7.99 -5.79
N ALA A 119 -4.47 8.81 -6.64
CA ALA A 119 -4.41 8.52 -8.08
C ALA A 119 -3.53 7.30 -8.34
N GLY A 120 -4.08 6.29 -9.05
CA GLY A 120 -3.36 5.06 -9.39
C GLY A 120 -3.22 4.05 -8.24
N GLY A 121 -3.77 4.34 -7.07
CA GLY A 121 -3.83 3.38 -5.97
C GLY A 121 -4.93 2.34 -6.18
N GLY A 122 -4.80 1.22 -5.51
CA GLY A 122 -5.80 0.16 -5.54
C GLY A 122 -5.37 -1.08 -4.76
N ALA A 123 -6.31 -1.99 -4.60
CA ALA A 123 -6.08 -3.30 -4.00
C ALA A 123 -6.56 -4.40 -4.94
#